data_184c02d6453c8f2582e91c0b6d6f67b9
#
_entry.id   184c02d6453c8f2582e91c0b6d6f67b9
#
_cell.length_a   1.000
_cell.length_b   1.000
_cell.length_c   1.000
_cell.angle_alpha   90.00
_cell.angle_beta   90.00
_cell.angle_gamma   90.00
#
_symmetry.space_group_name_H-M   'P 1'
#
loop_
_entity.id
_entity.type
_entity.pdbx_description
1 polymer ?
#
loop_
_entity_poly.entity_id
_entity_poly.type
_entity_poly.pdbx_seq_one_letter_code
_entity_poly.pdbx_strand_id
1 'polypeptide(L)'
;MFIEEKIKSLVYKIVMKNNNNPLSPHLQIYRWQISSLLSIAHRIVGVINILAITLICFWTLSLLLGENSYLTTKIFLESFLGKFIVICLCWTFSFHILNEIRHLIWDFGYGFDLKVSKITGVLALVGSFVFTILFYLIGKNIF
;
A
#
# COMPACT_ATOMS: atom_id res chain seq x y z
N MET A 1 -55.32 -2.97 -27.65
CA MET A 1 -54.61 -4.22 -28.01
C MET A 1 -53.40 -3.97 -28.94
N PHE A 2 -53.58 -3.37 -30.12
CA PHE A 2 -52.48 -3.13 -31.09
C PHE A 2 -51.39 -2.17 -30.62
N ILE A 3 -51.73 -1.12 -29.88
CA ILE A 3 -50.77 -0.13 -29.32
C ILE A 3 -49.93 -0.73 -28.20
N GLU A 4 -50.54 -1.58 -27.37
CA GLU A 4 -49.87 -2.24 -26.25
C GLU A 4 -48.80 -3.25 -26.69
N GLU A 5 -49.06 -4.01 -27.75
CA GLU A 5 -48.09 -4.92 -28.36
C GLU A 5 -46.91 -4.15 -28.98
N LYS A 6 -47.20 -3.01 -29.61
CA LYS A 6 -46.14 -2.16 -30.21
C LYS A 6 -45.26 -1.54 -29.14
N ILE A 7 -45.83 -1.12 -28.02
CA ILE A 7 -45.05 -0.62 -26.86
C ILE A 7 -44.22 -1.73 -26.25
N LYS A 8 -44.74 -2.94 -26.05
CA LYS A 8 -43.99 -4.08 -25.53
C LYS A 8 -42.80 -4.45 -26.45
N SER A 9 -43.02 -4.45 -27.79
CA SER A 9 -41.97 -4.74 -28.75
C SER A 9 -40.88 -3.66 -28.78
N LEU A 10 -41.24 -2.38 -28.62
CA LEU A 10 -40.31 -1.27 -28.51
C LEU A 10 -39.47 -1.33 -27.21
N VAL A 11 -40.17 -1.57 -26.09
CA VAL A 11 -39.50 -1.75 -24.78
C VAL A 11 -38.56 -2.95 -24.83
N TYR A 12 -38.98 -4.08 -25.42
CA TYR A 12 -38.12 -5.26 -25.60
C TYR A 12 -36.91 -4.94 -26.49
N LYS A 13 -37.06 -4.21 -27.58
CA LYS A 13 -35.95 -3.78 -28.45
C LYS A 13 -34.98 -2.84 -27.72
N ILE A 14 -35.50 -1.93 -26.90
CA ILE A 14 -34.66 -0.99 -26.11
C ILE A 14 -33.91 -1.75 -25.04
N VAL A 15 -34.54 -2.69 -24.33
CA VAL A 15 -33.92 -3.52 -23.29
C VAL A 15 -32.86 -4.43 -23.89
N MET A 16 -33.15 -5.05 -25.07
CA MET A 16 -32.16 -5.91 -25.74
C MET A 16 -31.01 -5.12 -26.37
N LYS A 17 -31.24 -3.89 -26.83
CA LYS A 17 -30.17 -3.01 -27.31
C LYS A 17 -29.24 -2.58 -26.18
N ASN A 18 -29.75 -2.55 -24.95
CA ASN A 18 -28.97 -2.21 -23.76
C ASN A 18 -28.15 -3.39 -23.21
N ASN A 19 -28.37 -4.62 -23.70
CA ASN A 19 -27.60 -5.80 -23.25
C ASN A 19 -26.14 -5.82 -23.77
N ASN A 20 -25.81 -4.94 -24.71
CA ASN A 20 -24.42 -4.75 -25.19
C ASN A 20 -23.65 -3.67 -24.39
N ASN A 21 -24.26 -3.05 -23.41
CA ASN A 21 -23.55 -2.11 -22.55
C ASN A 21 -22.59 -2.88 -21.63
N PRO A 22 -21.34 -2.41 -21.45
CA PRO A 22 -20.42 -3.03 -20.53
C PRO A 22 -21.01 -3.03 -19.13
N LEU A 23 -20.96 -4.19 -18.46
CA LEU A 23 -21.42 -4.33 -17.09
C LEU A 23 -20.67 -3.33 -16.18
N SER A 24 -21.42 -2.55 -15.42
CA SER A 24 -20.84 -1.68 -14.39
C SER A 24 -20.01 -2.53 -13.41
N PRO A 25 -18.80 -2.09 -13.01
CA PRO A 25 -17.97 -2.81 -12.05
C PRO A 25 -18.57 -2.74 -10.65
N HIS A 26 -19.62 -3.55 -10.39
CA HIS A 26 -20.13 -3.75 -9.04
C HIS A 26 -19.12 -4.53 -8.19
N LEU A 27 -19.11 -4.29 -6.88
CA LEU A 27 -18.22 -4.98 -5.91
C LEU A 27 -18.24 -6.51 -6.05
N GLN A 28 -19.38 -7.08 -6.46
CA GLN A 28 -19.56 -8.53 -6.67
C GLN A 28 -18.89 -9.05 -7.94
N ILE A 29 -18.60 -8.20 -8.94
CA ILE A 29 -18.03 -8.56 -10.24
C ILE A 29 -16.58 -8.09 -10.35
N TYR A 30 -16.18 -7.13 -9.50
CA TYR A 30 -14.83 -6.57 -9.51
C TYR A 30 -13.79 -7.61 -9.10
N ARG A 31 -12.89 -7.92 -10.01
CA ARG A 31 -11.72 -8.75 -9.72
C ARG A 31 -10.57 -7.85 -9.26
N TRP A 32 -10.14 -8.04 -8.02
CA TRP A 32 -9.03 -7.30 -7.45
C TRP A 32 -7.76 -7.50 -8.29
N GLN A 33 -7.23 -6.40 -8.78
CA GLN A 33 -5.92 -6.39 -9.46
C GLN A 33 -4.83 -6.06 -8.44
N ILE A 34 -3.66 -6.68 -8.60
CA ILE A 34 -2.52 -6.47 -7.71
C ILE A 34 -2.13 -4.99 -7.65
N SER A 35 -2.17 -4.28 -8.78
CA SER A 35 -1.85 -2.85 -8.85
C SER A 35 -2.78 -1.99 -8.01
N SER A 36 -4.09 -2.28 -7.97
CA SER A 36 -5.05 -1.53 -7.14
C SER A 36 -4.87 -1.82 -5.65
N LEU A 37 -4.60 -3.09 -5.28
CA LEU A 37 -4.28 -3.46 -3.90
C LEU A 37 -3.02 -2.74 -3.40
N LEU A 38 -1.96 -2.72 -4.21
CA LEU A 38 -0.71 -2.03 -3.87
C LEU A 38 -0.91 -0.52 -3.74
N SER A 39 -1.77 0.09 -4.57
CA SER A 39 -2.09 1.52 -4.46
C SER A 39 -2.81 1.85 -3.15
N ILE A 40 -3.75 1.01 -2.72
CA ILE A 40 -4.42 1.17 -1.43
C ILE A 40 -3.44 0.94 -0.28
N ALA A 41 -2.66 -0.14 -0.33
CA ALA A 41 -1.64 -0.46 0.67
C ALA A 41 -0.62 0.67 0.82
N HIS A 42 -0.15 1.26 -0.30
CA HIS A 42 0.78 2.37 -0.30
C HIS A 42 0.23 3.61 0.44
N ARG A 43 -1.04 3.94 0.26
CA ARG A 43 -1.70 5.04 0.99
C ARG A 43 -1.80 4.77 2.49
N ILE A 44 -2.18 3.54 2.87
CA ILE A 44 -2.27 3.13 4.28
C ILE A 44 -0.88 3.21 4.92
N VAL A 45 0.13 2.68 4.26
CA VAL A 45 1.51 2.69 4.73
C VAL A 45 2.06 4.11 4.85
N GLY A 46 1.68 5.03 3.93
CA GLY A 46 2.01 6.44 4.03
C GLY A 46 1.53 7.08 5.35
N VAL A 47 0.31 6.77 5.76
CA VAL A 47 -0.23 7.22 7.06
C VAL A 47 0.54 6.59 8.23
N ILE A 48 0.86 5.29 8.15
CA ILE A 48 1.64 4.60 9.20
C ILE A 48 3.04 5.21 9.31
N ASN A 49 3.66 5.63 8.22
CA ASN A 49 4.99 6.26 8.23
C ASN A 49 5.00 7.62 8.96
N ILE A 50 3.87 8.33 9.05
CA ILE A 50 3.77 9.52 9.90
C ILE A 50 3.98 9.14 11.37
N LEU A 51 3.43 8.01 11.81
CA LEU A 51 3.66 7.48 13.17
C LEU A 51 5.13 7.10 13.37
N ALA A 52 5.79 6.53 12.35
CA ALA A 52 7.22 6.22 12.39
C ALA A 52 8.07 7.48 12.62
N ILE A 53 7.80 8.56 11.88
CA ILE A 53 8.48 9.84 12.03
C ILE A 53 8.24 10.41 13.43
N THR A 54 7.00 10.33 13.94
CA THR A 54 6.66 10.78 15.29
C THR A 54 7.45 10.02 16.35
N LEU A 55 7.62 8.69 16.20
CA LEU A 55 8.44 7.88 17.11
C LEU A 55 9.92 8.27 17.07
N ILE A 56 10.47 8.55 15.87
CA ILE A 56 11.84 9.04 15.73
C ILE A 56 12.00 10.40 16.42
N CYS A 57 11.05 11.33 16.25
CA CYS A 57 11.05 12.61 16.94
C CYS A 57 10.99 12.44 18.46
N PHE A 58 10.19 11.49 18.93
CA PHE A 58 10.09 11.20 20.37
C PHE A 58 11.39 10.62 20.93
N TRP A 59 12.01 9.73 20.19
CA TRP A 59 13.30 9.17 20.56
C TRP A 59 14.41 10.23 20.58
N THR A 60 14.50 11.09 19.55
CA THR A 60 15.46 12.20 19.53
C THR A 60 15.22 13.20 20.66
N LEU A 61 13.95 13.50 20.98
CA LEU A 61 13.60 14.34 22.10
C LEU A 61 14.05 13.72 23.43
N SER A 62 13.92 12.41 23.62
CA SER A 62 14.37 11.72 24.83
C SER A 62 15.88 11.82 25.06
N LEU A 63 16.67 11.87 23.97
CA LEU A 63 18.11 12.13 24.03
C LEU A 63 18.44 13.55 24.57
N LEU A 64 17.61 14.54 24.19
CA LEU A 64 17.80 15.94 24.61
C LEU A 64 17.34 16.19 26.07
N LEU A 65 16.36 15.42 26.56
CA LEU A 65 15.81 15.55 27.90
C LEU A 65 16.70 14.93 29.01
N GLY A 66 17.77 14.25 28.64
CA GLY A 66 18.74 13.71 29.53
C GLY A 66 18.69 12.19 29.73
N GLU A 67 19.65 11.67 30.51
CA GLU A 67 19.94 10.25 30.62
C GLU A 67 18.75 9.39 31.08
N ASN A 68 18.01 9.86 32.08
CA ASN A 68 16.87 9.12 32.61
C ASN A 68 15.75 8.92 31.59
N SER A 69 15.45 9.95 30.78
CA SER A 69 14.45 9.89 29.71
C SER A 69 14.89 8.96 28.58
N TYR A 70 16.16 9.04 28.24
CA TYR A 70 16.75 8.15 27.25
C TYR A 70 16.71 6.67 27.68
N LEU A 71 17.09 6.36 28.91
CA LEU A 71 17.06 4.99 29.45
C LEU A 71 15.66 4.40 29.45
N THR A 72 14.65 5.20 29.81
CA THR A 72 13.24 4.75 29.77
C THR A 72 12.81 4.40 28.35
N THR A 73 13.12 5.25 27.39
CA THR A 73 12.80 5.01 25.96
C THR A 73 13.58 3.81 25.42
N LYS A 74 14.85 3.65 25.81
CA LYS A 74 15.70 2.51 25.43
C LYS A 74 15.11 1.20 25.94
N ILE A 75 14.71 1.12 27.20
CA ILE A 75 14.07 -0.08 27.77
C ILE A 75 12.82 -0.46 26.99
N PHE A 76 11.98 0.52 26.62
CA PHE A 76 10.81 0.26 25.79
C PHE A 76 11.18 -0.31 24.41
N LEU A 77 12.15 0.31 23.70
CA LEU A 77 12.57 -0.13 22.38
C LEU A 77 13.25 -1.50 22.39
N GLU A 78 13.95 -1.86 23.46
CA GLU A 78 14.58 -3.17 23.64
C GLU A 78 13.59 -4.27 24.02
N SER A 79 12.38 -3.91 24.48
CA SER A 79 11.33 -4.87 24.77
C SER A 79 10.88 -5.62 23.50
N PHE A 80 10.25 -6.78 23.68
CA PHE A 80 9.70 -7.55 22.55
C PHE A 80 8.73 -6.73 21.70
N LEU A 81 7.84 -5.98 22.36
CA LEU A 81 6.87 -5.12 21.68
C LEU A 81 7.55 -3.97 20.91
N GLY A 82 8.54 -3.32 21.54
CA GLY A 82 9.31 -2.25 20.91
C GLY A 82 10.04 -2.74 19.65
N LYS A 83 10.75 -3.86 19.74
CA LYS A 83 11.42 -4.48 18.58
C LYS A 83 10.43 -4.85 17.47
N PHE A 84 9.29 -5.42 17.81
CA PHE A 84 8.25 -5.75 16.85
C PHE A 84 7.74 -4.49 16.12
N ILE A 85 7.44 -3.42 16.86
CA ILE A 85 7.00 -2.15 16.27
C ILE A 85 8.08 -1.58 15.33
N VAL A 86 9.34 -1.54 15.75
CA VAL A 86 10.44 -1.04 14.91
C VAL A 86 10.58 -1.84 13.62
N ILE A 87 10.51 -3.18 13.69
CA ILE A 87 10.58 -4.04 12.49
C ILE A 87 9.40 -3.77 11.54
N CYS A 88 8.17 -3.64 12.08
CA CYS A 88 7.00 -3.31 11.28
C CYS A 88 7.14 -1.94 10.61
N LEU A 89 7.64 -0.93 11.32
CA LEU A 89 7.87 0.40 10.76
C LEU A 89 8.99 0.41 9.72
N CYS A 90 10.07 -0.35 9.91
CA CYS A 90 11.08 -0.55 8.88
C CYS A 90 10.49 -1.18 7.61
N TRP A 91 9.60 -2.15 7.77
CA TRP A 91 8.94 -2.78 6.62
C TRP A 91 8.02 -1.79 5.88
N THR A 92 7.19 -1.04 6.61
CA THR A 92 6.30 -0.04 6.00
C THR A 92 7.09 1.03 5.26
N PHE A 93 8.19 1.49 5.80
CA PHE A 93 9.07 2.47 5.18
C PHE A 93 9.74 1.91 3.91
N SER A 94 10.27 0.69 3.97
CA SER A 94 10.88 0.01 2.82
C SER A 94 9.86 -0.20 1.69
N PHE A 95 8.65 -0.64 2.03
CA PHE A 95 7.57 -0.81 1.06
C PHE A 95 7.15 0.52 0.44
N HIS A 96 7.06 1.58 1.24
CA HIS A 96 6.70 2.90 0.74
C HIS A 96 7.71 3.42 -0.27
N ILE A 97 9.01 3.37 0.06
CA ILE A 97 10.09 3.81 -0.86
C ILE A 97 10.06 3.03 -2.17
N LEU A 98 9.95 1.69 -2.13
CA LEU A 98 9.95 0.89 -3.34
C LEU A 98 8.75 1.18 -4.25
N ASN A 99 7.58 1.47 -3.66
CA ASN A 99 6.43 1.89 -4.44
C ASN A 99 6.58 3.33 -4.98
N GLU A 100 7.19 4.25 -4.24
CA GLU A 100 7.50 5.60 -4.74
C GLU A 100 8.43 5.53 -5.96
N ILE A 101 9.49 4.72 -5.91
CA ILE A 101 10.36 4.49 -7.07
C ILE A 101 9.56 3.97 -8.26
N ARG A 102 8.61 3.05 -8.02
CA ARG A 102 7.74 2.53 -9.07
C ARG A 102 6.83 3.61 -9.66
N HIS A 103 6.25 4.48 -8.83
CA HIS A 103 5.44 5.62 -9.30
C HIS A 103 6.30 6.61 -10.08
N LEU A 104 7.51 6.90 -9.64
CA LEU A 104 8.46 7.75 -10.34
C LEU A 104 8.80 7.20 -11.74
N ILE A 105 8.96 5.89 -11.90
CA ILE A 105 9.18 5.25 -13.20
C ILE A 105 7.97 5.46 -14.12
N TRP A 106 6.75 5.39 -13.57
CA TRP A 106 5.53 5.68 -14.34
C TRP A 106 5.44 7.15 -14.75
N ASP A 107 5.84 8.08 -13.88
CA ASP A 107 5.87 9.51 -14.22
C ASP A 107 6.82 9.82 -15.39
N PHE A 108 7.87 9.02 -15.57
CA PHE A 108 8.73 9.05 -16.75
C PHE A 108 8.12 8.37 -18.00
N GLY A 109 6.91 7.85 -17.91
CA GLY A 109 6.21 7.22 -19.03
C GLY A 109 6.57 5.74 -19.27
N TYR A 110 7.27 5.07 -18.35
CA TYR A 110 7.70 3.68 -18.48
C TYR A 110 6.89 2.73 -17.60
N GLY A 111 6.70 1.49 -18.07
CA GLY A 111 6.19 0.40 -17.23
C GLY A 111 4.67 0.34 -17.06
N PHE A 112 3.88 0.98 -17.93
CA PHE A 112 2.41 0.95 -17.88
C PHE A 112 1.79 -0.37 -18.34
N ASP A 113 2.54 -1.24 -19.00
CA ASP A 113 2.04 -2.55 -19.39
C ASP A 113 1.51 -3.34 -18.20
N LEU A 114 0.32 -3.92 -18.32
CA LEU A 114 -0.32 -4.68 -17.22
C LEU A 114 0.57 -5.80 -16.67
N LYS A 115 1.34 -6.46 -17.52
CA LYS A 115 2.28 -7.51 -17.12
C LYS A 115 3.45 -6.92 -16.33
N VAL A 116 4.03 -5.83 -16.82
CA VAL A 116 5.16 -5.14 -16.17
C VAL A 116 4.72 -4.55 -14.83
N SER A 117 3.56 -3.87 -14.80
CA SER A 117 2.98 -3.30 -13.58
C SER A 117 2.72 -4.37 -12.51
N LYS A 118 2.29 -5.57 -12.89
CA LYS A 118 2.07 -6.69 -11.98
C LYS A 118 3.40 -7.22 -11.42
N ILE A 119 4.39 -7.43 -12.28
CA ILE A 119 5.71 -7.95 -11.88
C ILE A 119 6.42 -6.95 -10.96
N THR A 120 6.49 -5.69 -11.34
CA THR A 120 7.13 -4.64 -10.52
C THR A 120 6.46 -4.47 -9.18
N GLY A 121 5.13 -4.64 -9.12
CA GLY A 121 4.38 -4.60 -7.86
C GLY A 121 4.74 -5.75 -6.93
N VAL A 122 4.85 -6.98 -7.44
CA VAL A 122 5.30 -8.15 -6.65
C VAL A 122 6.75 -7.97 -6.22
N LEU A 123 7.61 -7.47 -7.10
CA LEU A 123 9.02 -7.18 -6.76
C LEU A 123 9.15 -6.12 -5.66
N ALA A 124 8.32 -5.08 -5.68
CA ALA A 124 8.30 -4.07 -4.61
C ALA A 124 7.88 -4.69 -3.26
N LEU A 125 6.89 -5.58 -3.26
CA LEU A 125 6.45 -6.25 -2.05
C LEU A 125 7.51 -7.22 -1.51
N VAL A 126 8.07 -8.08 -2.33
CA VAL A 126 9.14 -9.02 -1.91
C VAL A 126 10.41 -8.26 -1.53
N GLY A 127 10.78 -7.25 -2.32
CA GLY A 127 11.94 -6.39 -2.04
C GLY A 127 11.82 -5.69 -0.70
N SER A 128 10.63 -5.24 -0.30
CA SER A 128 10.43 -4.59 1.00
C SER A 128 10.76 -5.49 2.19
N PHE A 129 10.45 -6.79 2.11
CA PHE A 129 10.86 -7.75 3.14
C PHE A 129 12.37 -7.95 3.16
N VAL A 130 13.00 -8.06 1.99
CA VAL A 130 14.46 -8.20 1.90
C VAL A 130 15.16 -6.98 2.49
N PHE A 131 14.73 -5.76 2.14
CA PHE A 131 15.29 -4.53 2.70
C PHE A 131 15.09 -4.45 4.21
N THR A 132 13.93 -4.86 4.73
CA THR A 132 13.69 -4.88 6.17
C THR A 132 14.67 -5.79 6.90
N ILE A 133 14.90 -7.00 6.36
CA ILE A 133 15.89 -7.94 6.94
C ILE A 133 17.29 -7.34 6.89
N LEU A 134 17.69 -6.74 5.77
CA LEU A 134 18.99 -6.09 5.63
C LEU A 134 19.17 -4.95 6.65
N PHE A 135 18.19 -4.06 6.79
CA PHE A 135 18.24 -2.97 7.77
C PHE A 135 18.31 -3.49 9.21
N TYR A 136 17.56 -4.54 9.53
CA TYR A 136 17.63 -5.16 10.84
C TYR A 136 19.00 -5.76 11.13
N LEU A 137 19.60 -6.48 10.17
CA LEU A 137 20.94 -7.07 10.33
C LEU A 137 22.04 -6.01 10.46
N ILE A 138 21.95 -4.95 9.66
CA ILE A 138 22.89 -3.82 9.74
C ILE A 138 22.77 -3.14 11.10
N GLY A 139 21.54 -2.82 11.52
CA GLY A 139 21.30 -2.20 12.83
C GLY A 139 21.83 -3.04 14.00
N LYS A 140 21.62 -4.36 13.95
CA LYS A 140 22.15 -5.27 14.99
C LYS A 140 23.68 -5.33 15.05
N ASN A 141 24.36 -5.09 13.93
CA ASN A 141 25.83 -5.12 13.89
C ASN A 141 26.46 -3.78 14.32
N ILE A 142 25.70 -2.70 14.30
CA ILE A 142 26.19 -1.36 14.68
C ILE A 142 25.96 -1.08 16.18
N PHE A 143 24.91 -1.67 16.78
CA PHE A 143 24.54 -1.55 18.19
C PHE A 143 24.65 -2.88 18.91
#